data_44ee679535c13e33a6751a1d8c6ae522
#
_entry.id   44ee679535c13e33a6751a1d8c6ae522
#
_cell.length_a   1.000
_cell.length_b   1.000
_cell.length_c   1.000
_cell.angle_alpha   90.00
_cell.angle_beta   90.00
_cell.angle_gamma   90.00
#
_symmetry.space_group_name_H-M   'P 1'
#
loop_
_entity.id
_entity.type
_entity.pdbx_description
1 polymer ?
#
loop_
_entity_poly.entity_id
_entity_poly.type
_entity_poly.pdbx_seq_one_letter_code
_entity_poly.pdbx_strand_id
1 'polypeptide(L)'
;KAYLLTDPKYSNLFKKVWMWNEFPSRADLGSSDTGIDLVGLTNDGDYWAIQCKCYAESTVIDKKAVDSFLATSSRSFKDVDTLQTVHFAQRLWVSTSSKWSINAEEALKNQKPPVSRINIHDLNNAPVEWEKLENNITGELARPKKYPLKEHQKNALENTHKYFQENDRGKLIMACGTGKTFTSLRIAENETNGKGLILFLVPSIALLGQTLNEWSAQALEKINPICICSDPEITKKKNKVEDIDTSSVIDLALPASTNVPNIIHQSRRPKTHANDGMTVVFSTYQSIEVISKAQKELAEIYPEFSEFDLIICDEAHRTTGAKLVSEDESSFTKVHDNDFIKAKKRLYMTATPRLYDQETKSKAAQAE
;
A
#
# COMPACT_ATOMS: atom_id res chain seq x y z
N LYS A 1 -16.07 -8.08 11.23
CA LYS A 1 -16.70 -8.30 9.92
C LYS A 1 -17.20 -6.98 9.36
N ALA A 2 -18.06 -6.22 10.06
CA ALA A 2 -18.59 -4.93 9.59
C ALA A 2 -17.51 -3.94 9.14
N TYR A 3 -16.42 -3.80 9.90
CA TYR A 3 -15.26 -2.99 9.54
C TYR A 3 -14.67 -3.34 8.16
N LEU A 4 -14.39 -4.63 7.91
CA LEU A 4 -13.83 -5.11 6.65
C LEU A 4 -14.77 -4.91 5.44
N LEU A 5 -16.07 -4.85 5.69
CA LEU A 5 -17.08 -4.56 4.67
C LEU A 5 -17.30 -3.05 4.46
N THR A 6 -16.67 -2.20 5.28
CA THR A 6 -16.86 -0.75 5.28
C THR A 6 -15.60 0.01 4.89
N ASP A 7 -14.43 -0.29 5.49
CA ASP A 7 -13.17 0.37 5.13
C ASP A 7 -12.86 0.14 3.64
N PRO A 8 -12.65 1.19 2.82
CA PRO A 8 -12.45 1.07 1.37
C PRO A 8 -11.32 0.13 0.95
N LYS A 9 -10.25 0.01 1.77
CA LYS A 9 -9.13 -0.91 1.49
C LYS A 9 -9.59 -2.37 1.41
N TYR A 10 -10.49 -2.76 2.32
CA TYR A 10 -10.94 -4.14 2.44
C TYR A 10 -12.25 -4.41 1.71
N SER A 11 -13.19 -3.46 1.71
CA SER A 11 -14.45 -3.62 1.01
C SER A 11 -14.30 -3.68 -0.51
N ASN A 12 -13.25 -3.05 -1.05
CA ASN A 12 -12.88 -3.17 -2.46
C ASN A 12 -12.09 -4.45 -2.77
N LEU A 13 -11.44 -5.03 -1.76
CA LEU A 13 -10.63 -6.24 -1.87
C LEU A 13 -11.46 -7.51 -1.72
N PHE A 14 -12.33 -7.57 -0.72
CA PHE A 14 -13.07 -8.78 -0.39
C PHE A 14 -14.39 -8.88 -1.17
N LYS A 15 -14.55 -10.00 -1.88
CA LYS A 15 -15.82 -10.46 -2.44
C LYS A 15 -16.77 -10.94 -1.33
N LYS A 16 -16.22 -11.59 -0.29
CA LYS A 16 -16.98 -12.17 0.83
C LYS A 16 -16.15 -12.27 2.09
N VAL A 17 -16.80 -12.07 3.24
CA VAL A 17 -16.20 -12.26 4.56
C VAL A 17 -17.15 -13.09 5.41
N TRP A 18 -16.66 -14.21 5.92
CA TRP A 18 -17.38 -15.11 6.86
C TRP A 18 -16.85 -14.93 8.27
N MET A 19 -17.73 -15.03 9.25
CA MET A 19 -17.32 -15.42 10.60
C MET A 19 -16.81 -16.86 10.55
N TRP A 20 -15.94 -17.26 11.46
CA TRP A 20 -15.41 -18.63 11.48
C TRP A 20 -16.49 -19.71 11.47
N ASN A 21 -17.56 -19.53 12.26
CA ASN A 21 -18.68 -20.45 12.31
C ASN A 21 -19.53 -20.51 11.03
N GLU A 22 -19.45 -19.46 10.18
CA GLU A 22 -20.14 -19.37 8.89
C GLU A 22 -19.28 -19.93 7.74
N PHE A 23 -17.97 -20.14 7.97
CA PHE A 23 -17.07 -20.58 6.89
C PHE A 23 -17.34 -22.03 6.51
N PRO A 24 -17.72 -22.30 5.24
CA PRO A 24 -18.16 -23.65 4.83
C PRO A 24 -17.10 -24.74 4.99
N SER A 25 -15.82 -24.42 4.65
CA SER A 25 -14.72 -25.38 4.71
C SER A 25 -14.02 -25.45 6.08
N ARG A 26 -14.61 -24.90 7.14
CA ARG A 26 -14.01 -24.90 8.48
C ARG A 26 -13.69 -26.30 9.01
N ALA A 27 -14.46 -27.30 8.61
CA ALA A 27 -14.27 -28.69 9.06
C ALA A 27 -12.91 -29.25 8.63
N ASP A 28 -12.37 -28.81 7.50
CA ASP A 28 -11.06 -29.25 6.99
C ASP A 28 -9.91 -28.67 7.85
N LEU A 29 -10.17 -27.54 8.53
CA LEU A 29 -9.18 -26.82 9.33
C LEU A 29 -9.24 -27.15 10.83
N GLY A 30 -10.27 -27.86 11.27
CA GLY A 30 -10.52 -28.23 12.65
C GLY A 30 -11.76 -27.56 13.22
N SER A 31 -12.49 -28.28 14.10
CA SER A 31 -13.80 -27.86 14.62
C SER A 31 -13.73 -27.02 15.89
N SER A 32 -12.59 -26.99 16.59
CA SER A 32 -12.39 -26.25 17.84
C SER A 32 -11.70 -24.90 17.61
N ASP A 33 -11.44 -24.14 18.66
CA ASP A 33 -10.75 -22.85 18.63
C ASP A 33 -9.42 -22.98 17.88
N THR A 34 -9.40 -22.50 16.65
CA THR A 34 -8.30 -22.65 15.70
C THR A 34 -7.45 -21.41 15.60
N GLY A 35 -7.76 -20.35 16.36
CA GLY A 35 -7.10 -19.06 16.25
C GLY A 35 -7.46 -18.28 14.97
N ILE A 36 -8.54 -18.63 14.27
CA ILE A 36 -9.11 -17.89 13.14
C ILE A 36 -10.51 -17.44 13.51
N ASP A 37 -10.78 -16.13 13.46
CA ASP A 37 -12.10 -15.56 13.77
C ASP A 37 -12.92 -15.28 12.52
N LEU A 38 -12.26 -14.89 11.40
CA LEU A 38 -12.91 -14.65 10.12
C LEU A 38 -12.10 -15.23 8.98
N VAL A 39 -12.78 -15.49 7.88
CA VAL A 39 -12.17 -15.83 6.59
C VAL A 39 -12.67 -14.84 5.54
N GLY A 40 -11.74 -14.23 4.82
CA GLY A 40 -12.02 -13.38 3.68
C GLY A 40 -11.72 -14.08 2.36
N LEU A 41 -12.59 -13.94 1.36
CA LEU A 41 -12.34 -14.31 -0.03
C LEU A 41 -12.20 -13.02 -0.84
N THR A 42 -11.07 -12.83 -1.49
CA THR A 42 -10.83 -11.67 -2.34
C THR A 42 -11.57 -11.77 -3.67
N ASN A 43 -11.66 -10.67 -4.40
CA ASN A 43 -12.21 -10.66 -5.74
C ASN A 43 -11.39 -11.50 -6.74
N ASP A 44 -10.09 -11.70 -6.45
CA ASP A 44 -9.17 -12.50 -7.26
C ASP A 44 -9.18 -13.99 -6.92
N GLY A 45 -9.97 -14.38 -5.90
CA GLY A 45 -10.14 -15.78 -5.50
C GLY A 45 -9.19 -16.23 -4.37
N ASP A 46 -8.42 -15.33 -3.79
CA ASP A 46 -7.50 -15.64 -2.68
C ASP A 46 -8.23 -15.67 -1.34
N TYR A 47 -7.93 -16.65 -0.51
CA TYR A 47 -8.43 -16.73 0.86
C TYR A 47 -7.48 -16.08 1.87
N TRP A 48 -8.04 -15.30 2.78
CA TRP A 48 -7.33 -14.67 3.90
C TRP A 48 -7.80 -15.24 5.23
N ALA A 49 -6.87 -15.64 6.10
CA ALA A 49 -7.15 -15.97 7.48
C ALA A 49 -7.06 -14.70 8.33
N ILE A 50 -8.06 -14.45 9.18
CA ILE A 50 -8.14 -13.23 9.99
C ILE A 50 -8.36 -13.59 11.44
N GLN A 51 -7.48 -13.09 12.33
CA GLN A 51 -7.59 -13.21 13.79
C GLN A 51 -7.89 -11.84 14.37
N CYS A 52 -8.82 -11.77 15.32
CA CYS A 52 -9.19 -10.54 16.02
C CYS A 52 -8.99 -10.71 17.52
N LYS A 53 -8.27 -9.81 18.16
CA LYS A 53 -8.03 -9.82 19.62
C LYS A 53 -8.35 -8.47 20.24
N CYS A 54 -9.27 -8.50 21.19
CA CYS A 54 -9.59 -7.35 22.02
C CYS A 54 -8.78 -7.44 23.32
N TYR A 55 -7.70 -6.68 23.38
CA TYR A 55 -6.82 -6.57 24.53
C TYR A 55 -6.92 -5.19 25.17
N ALA A 56 -6.56 -5.07 26.44
CA ALA A 56 -6.27 -3.76 27.01
C ALA A 56 -5.07 -3.15 26.27
N GLU A 57 -5.04 -1.85 26.08
CA GLU A 57 -3.99 -1.13 25.33
C GLU A 57 -2.58 -1.38 25.89
N SER A 58 -2.48 -1.63 27.21
CA SER A 58 -1.21 -1.95 27.88
C SER A 58 -0.73 -3.38 27.67
N THR A 59 -1.56 -4.30 27.16
CA THR A 59 -1.26 -5.72 27.03
C THR A 59 -0.16 -5.93 25.98
N VAL A 60 0.87 -6.68 26.34
CA VAL A 60 1.92 -7.10 25.41
C VAL A 60 1.52 -8.42 24.77
N ILE A 61 1.41 -8.44 23.45
CA ILE A 61 1.08 -9.64 22.67
C ILE A 61 2.33 -10.54 22.65
N ASP A 62 2.20 -11.75 23.16
CA ASP A 62 3.29 -12.72 23.22
C ASP A 62 3.23 -13.71 22.04
N LYS A 63 4.31 -14.50 21.87
CA LYS A 63 4.40 -15.51 20.81
C LYS A 63 3.30 -16.56 20.91
N LYS A 64 2.92 -16.97 22.13
CA LYS A 64 1.89 -17.98 22.36
C LYS A 64 0.54 -17.56 21.80
N ALA A 65 0.24 -16.23 21.88
CA ALA A 65 -1.00 -15.68 21.35
C ALA A 65 -1.15 -15.87 19.83
N VAL A 66 -0.03 -15.86 19.10
CA VAL A 66 -0.03 -15.97 17.62
C VAL A 66 0.20 -17.39 17.09
N ASP A 67 0.78 -18.29 17.89
CA ASP A 67 1.18 -19.64 17.45
C ASP A 67 0.00 -20.47 16.90
N SER A 68 -1.16 -20.46 17.56
CA SER A 68 -2.35 -21.21 17.11
C SER A 68 -2.87 -20.69 15.77
N PHE A 69 -2.87 -19.36 15.59
CA PHE A 69 -3.26 -18.71 14.34
C PHE A 69 -2.32 -19.08 13.19
N LEU A 70 -1.00 -19.00 13.43
CA LEU A 70 0.00 -19.38 12.43
C LEU A 70 -0.11 -20.84 12.04
N ALA A 71 -0.29 -21.74 13.02
CA ALA A 71 -0.41 -23.18 12.79
C ALA A 71 -1.64 -23.54 11.97
N THR A 72 -2.82 -23.01 12.33
CA THR A 72 -4.06 -23.33 11.61
C THR A 72 -4.10 -22.71 10.22
N SER A 73 -3.69 -21.46 10.09
CA SER A 73 -3.68 -20.77 8.80
C SER A 73 -2.59 -21.24 7.83
N SER A 74 -1.75 -22.21 8.23
CA SER A 74 -0.81 -22.93 7.35
C SER A 74 -1.41 -24.18 6.70
N ARG A 75 -2.61 -24.59 7.14
CA ARG A 75 -3.27 -25.80 6.61
C ARG A 75 -3.97 -25.51 5.29
N SER A 76 -4.15 -26.58 4.51
CA SER A 76 -4.99 -26.55 3.31
C SER A 76 -6.44 -26.91 3.65
N PHE A 77 -7.34 -26.49 2.79
CA PHE A 77 -8.77 -26.82 2.85
C PHE A 77 -9.35 -26.89 1.43
N LYS A 78 -10.57 -27.35 1.29
CA LYS A 78 -11.25 -27.37 0.00
C LYS A 78 -12.00 -26.07 -0.24
N ASP A 79 -11.76 -25.48 -1.40
CA ASP A 79 -12.54 -24.36 -1.90
C ASP A 79 -14.02 -24.73 -2.01
N VAL A 80 -14.92 -23.81 -1.61
CA VAL A 80 -16.36 -24.10 -1.51
C VAL A 80 -17.05 -24.27 -2.86
N ASP A 81 -16.53 -23.62 -3.90
CA ASP A 81 -17.15 -23.60 -5.22
C ASP A 81 -16.48 -24.62 -6.16
N THR A 82 -15.16 -24.74 -6.11
CA THR A 82 -14.37 -25.56 -7.03
C THR A 82 -14.00 -26.94 -6.47
N LEU A 83 -14.12 -27.13 -5.15
CA LEU A 83 -13.68 -28.33 -4.41
C LEU A 83 -12.18 -28.65 -4.54
N GLN A 84 -11.40 -27.74 -5.09
CA GLN A 84 -9.96 -27.87 -5.19
C GLN A 84 -9.31 -27.61 -3.82
N THR A 85 -8.16 -28.26 -3.59
CA THR A 85 -7.37 -27.97 -2.40
C THR A 85 -6.67 -26.62 -2.54
N VAL A 86 -6.95 -25.72 -1.61
CA VAL A 86 -6.41 -24.36 -1.58
C VAL A 86 -5.76 -24.07 -0.22
N HIS A 87 -5.00 -22.99 -0.18
CA HIS A 87 -4.34 -22.47 1.03
C HIS A 87 -4.74 -21.00 1.24
N PHE A 88 -4.59 -20.53 2.45
CA PHE A 88 -4.65 -19.09 2.67
C PHE A 88 -3.47 -18.42 1.95
N ALA A 89 -3.75 -17.33 1.25
CA ALA A 89 -2.74 -16.52 0.55
C ALA A 89 -2.18 -15.44 1.46
N GLN A 90 -2.93 -15.03 2.50
CA GLN A 90 -2.58 -13.95 3.41
C GLN A 90 -3.15 -14.21 4.82
N ARG A 91 -2.48 -13.66 5.81
CA ARG A 91 -2.92 -13.58 7.19
C ARG A 91 -3.11 -12.13 7.61
N LEU A 92 -4.18 -11.85 8.34
CA LEU A 92 -4.45 -10.53 8.91
C LEU A 92 -4.67 -10.65 10.41
N TRP A 93 -3.81 -10.01 11.20
CA TRP A 93 -3.97 -9.90 12.63
C TRP A 93 -4.57 -8.54 12.97
N VAL A 94 -5.69 -8.52 13.70
CA VAL A 94 -6.35 -7.31 14.16
C VAL A 94 -6.34 -7.29 15.69
N SER A 95 -5.78 -6.26 16.30
CA SER A 95 -5.78 -6.15 17.76
C SER A 95 -5.94 -4.73 18.24
N THR A 96 -6.54 -4.60 19.45
CA THR A 96 -6.67 -3.30 20.16
C THR A 96 -5.43 -2.94 20.98
N SER A 97 -4.35 -3.74 20.91
CA SER A 97 -3.03 -3.40 21.44
C SER A 97 -2.01 -3.26 20.31
N SER A 98 -1.10 -2.32 20.45
CA SER A 98 0.05 -2.12 19.56
C SER A 98 1.37 -2.65 20.16
N LYS A 99 1.34 -3.25 21.36
CA LYS A 99 2.53 -3.71 22.07
C LYS A 99 2.80 -5.18 21.79
N TRP A 100 3.98 -5.48 21.29
CA TRP A 100 4.41 -6.82 20.92
C TRP A 100 5.68 -7.21 21.68
N SER A 101 5.79 -8.48 22.07
CA SER A 101 7.04 -9.01 22.53
C SER A 101 7.98 -9.26 21.34
N ILE A 102 9.29 -9.19 21.57
CA ILE A 102 10.32 -9.45 20.54
C ILE A 102 10.08 -10.82 19.86
N ASN A 103 9.78 -11.84 20.66
CA ASN A 103 9.55 -13.19 20.15
C ASN A 103 8.27 -13.29 19.29
N ALA A 104 7.24 -12.51 19.58
CA ALA A 104 6.03 -12.46 18.76
C ALA A 104 6.30 -11.73 17.44
N GLU A 105 7.02 -10.62 17.46
CA GLU A 105 7.42 -9.92 16.22
C GLU A 105 8.28 -10.80 15.31
N GLU A 106 9.28 -11.48 15.88
CA GLU A 106 10.10 -12.42 15.12
C GLU A 106 9.26 -13.59 14.54
N ALA A 107 8.26 -14.07 15.28
CA ALA A 107 7.37 -15.13 14.79
C ALA A 107 6.50 -14.71 13.60
N LEU A 108 6.20 -13.41 13.44
CA LEU A 108 5.40 -12.89 12.31
C LEU A 108 6.23 -12.63 11.06
N LYS A 109 7.56 -12.46 11.20
CA LYS A 109 8.44 -12.16 10.07
C LYS A 109 8.61 -13.36 9.14
N ASN A 110 8.75 -13.10 7.85
CA ASN A 110 9.06 -14.10 6.81
C ASN A 110 8.11 -15.29 6.75
N GLN A 111 6.87 -15.13 7.23
CA GLN A 111 5.85 -16.16 7.17
C GLN A 111 5.38 -16.44 5.73
N LYS A 112 4.98 -17.71 5.49
CA LYS A 112 4.29 -18.17 4.27
C LYS A 112 3.02 -18.94 4.67
N PRO A 113 1.83 -18.37 4.38
CA PRO A 113 1.54 -17.04 3.81
C PRO A 113 2.00 -15.89 4.72
N PRO A 114 2.21 -14.69 4.14
CA PRO A 114 2.67 -13.53 4.91
C PRO A 114 1.62 -13.05 5.90
N VAL A 115 2.04 -12.20 6.84
CA VAL A 115 1.17 -11.61 7.87
C VAL A 115 1.16 -10.10 7.72
N SER A 116 -0.02 -9.50 7.76
CA SER A 116 -0.23 -8.07 7.99
C SER A 116 -0.92 -7.88 9.33
N ARG A 117 -0.74 -6.72 9.96
CA ARG A 117 -1.41 -6.39 11.22
C ARG A 117 -2.11 -5.04 11.18
N ILE A 118 -3.22 -4.95 11.90
CA ILE A 118 -3.99 -3.74 12.19
C ILE A 118 -3.98 -3.58 13.69
N ASN A 119 -3.58 -2.43 14.17
CA ASN A 119 -3.57 -2.09 15.59
C ASN A 119 -4.66 -1.04 15.92
N ILE A 120 -4.74 -0.65 17.19
CA ILE A 120 -5.74 0.31 17.66
C ILE A 120 -5.64 1.68 16.98
N HIS A 121 -4.42 2.12 16.62
CA HIS A 121 -4.23 3.41 15.94
C HIS A 121 -4.76 3.36 14.52
N ASP A 122 -4.58 2.24 13.81
CA ASP A 122 -5.16 2.02 12.49
C ASP A 122 -6.68 2.01 12.53
N LEU A 123 -7.25 1.36 13.55
CA LEU A 123 -8.70 1.31 13.75
C LEU A 123 -9.27 2.71 14.08
N ASN A 124 -8.61 3.46 14.95
CA ASN A 124 -9.05 4.83 15.33
C ASN A 124 -8.99 5.81 14.15
N ASN A 125 -8.04 5.62 13.23
CA ASN A 125 -7.87 6.45 12.04
C ASN A 125 -8.59 5.90 10.80
N ALA A 126 -9.29 4.77 10.93
CA ALA A 126 -9.99 4.16 9.82
C ALA A 126 -11.13 5.07 9.30
N PRO A 127 -11.37 5.10 7.98
CA PRO A 127 -12.44 5.92 7.40
C PRO A 127 -13.82 5.26 7.58
N VAL A 128 -14.19 5.00 8.83
CA VAL A 128 -15.47 4.39 9.23
C VAL A 128 -16.12 5.15 10.38
N GLU A 129 -17.43 5.28 10.33
CA GLU A 129 -18.23 5.84 11.41
C GLU A 129 -18.71 4.70 12.32
N TRP A 130 -17.97 4.45 13.41
CA TRP A 130 -18.15 3.30 14.30
C TRP A 130 -19.58 3.18 14.86
N GLU A 131 -20.22 4.30 15.23
CA GLU A 131 -21.62 4.32 15.70
C GLU A 131 -22.58 3.75 14.65
N LYS A 132 -22.32 3.98 13.36
CA LYS A 132 -23.13 3.40 12.29
C LYS A 132 -22.91 1.89 12.19
N LEU A 133 -21.65 1.42 12.37
CA LEU A 133 -21.36 -0.02 12.39
C LEU A 133 -22.05 -0.73 13.54
N GLU A 134 -22.11 -0.12 14.72
CA GLU A 134 -22.85 -0.64 15.89
C GLU A 134 -24.35 -0.78 15.60
N ASN A 135 -24.90 0.12 14.78
CA ASN A 135 -26.28 0.07 14.32
C ASN A 135 -26.48 -0.80 13.05
N ASN A 136 -25.53 -1.67 12.73
CA ASN A 136 -25.55 -2.58 11.57
C ASN A 136 -25.62 -1.87 10.20
N ILE A 137 -25.25 -0.59 10.13
CA ILE A 137 -25.06 0.13 8.86
C ILE A 137 -23.63 -0.12 8.42
N THR A 138 -23.42 -0.63 7.19
CA THR A 138 -22.09 -0.97 6.64
C THR A 138 -21.88 -0.38 5.26
N GLY A 139 -20.68 -0.52 4.72
CA GLY A 139 -20.34 -0.04 3.37
C GLY A 139 -20.26 1.49 3.30
N GLU A 140 -20.57 2.05 2.16
CA GLU A 140 -20.42 3.50 1.91
C GLU A 140 -21.23 4.38 2.87
N LEU A 141 -22.40 3.92 3.31
CA LEU A 141 -23.25 4.65 4.23
C LEU A 141 -22.62 4.85 5.62
N ALA A 142 -21.67 4.00 5.99
CA ALA A 142 -20.94 4.10 7.26
C ALA A 142 -19.53 4.71 7.08
N ARG A 143 -19.27 5.39 5.98
CA ARG A 143 -18.03 6.13 5.76
C ARG A 143 -18.22 7.63 6.01
N PRO A 144 -17.19 8.33 6.52
CA PRO A 144 -17.23 9.78 6.63
C PRO A 144 -17.26 10.41 5.23
N LYS A 145 -17.77 11.64 5.16
CA LYS A 145 -17.75 12.43 3.92
C LYS A 145 -16.32 12.71 3.49
N LYS A 146 -16.08 12.64 2.17
CA LYS A 146 -14.78 12.99 1.58
C LYS A 146 -14.51 14.49 1.68
N TYR A 147 -13.24 14.85 1.81
CA TYR A 147 -12.84 16.24 1.95
C TYR A 147 -13.04 17.01 0.64
N PRO A 148 -13.58 18.23 0.70
CA PRO A 148 -13.55 19.15 -0.44
C PRO A 148 -12.14 19.71 -0.64
N LEU A 149 -11.78 20.01 -1.89
CA LEU A 149 -10.56 20.74 -2.19
C LEU A 149 -10.63 22.17 -1.63
N LYS A 150 -9.56 22.57 -0.94
CA LYS A 150 -9.33 23.98 -0.55
C LYS A 150 -8.85 24.76 -1.77
N GLU A 151 -8.93 26.09 -1.72
CA GLU A 151 -8.62 26.97 -2.85
C GLU A 151 -7.20 26.76 -3.40
N HIS A 152 -6.18 26.69 -2.52
CA HIS A 152 -4.80 26.44 -2.94
C HIS A 152 -4.60 25.04 -3.58
N GLN A 153 -5.41 24.05 -3.19
CA GLN A 153 -5.38 22.71 -3.78
C GLN A 153 -6.04 22.68 -5.15
N LYS A 154 -7.14 23.43 -5.34
CA LYS A 154 -7.77 23.61 -6.66
C LYS A 154 -6.80 24.29 -7.63
N ASN A 155 -6.15 25.39 -7.20
CA ASN A 155 -5.16 26.08 -7.99
C ASN A 155 -3.98 25.16 -8.37
N ALA A 156 -3.51 24.31 -7.43
CA ALA A 156 -2.46 23.34 -7.69
C ALA A 156 -2.90 22.30 -8.73
N LEU A 157 -4.13 21.79 -8.62
CA LEU A 157 -4.71 20.83 -9.57
C LEU A 157 -4.80 21.45 -10.99
N GLU A 158 -5.40 22.62 -11.11
CA GLU A 158 -5.58 23.32 -12.38
C GLU A 158 -4.25 23.64 -13.06
N ASN A 159 -3.29 24.20 -12.29
CA ASN A 159 -1.97 24.52 -12.80
C ASN A 159 -1.20 23.26 -13.24
N THR A 160 -1.29 22.16 -12.50
CA THR A 160 -0.66 20.89 -12.86
C THR A 160 -1.28 20.32 -14.13
N HIS A 161 -2.61 20.32 -14.22
CA HIS A 161 -3.30 19.86 -15.41
C HIS A 161 -2.91 20.67 -16.66
N LYS A 162 -2.94 22.00 -16.56
CA LYS A 162 -2.52 22.89 -17.64
C LYS A 162 -1.07 22.65 -18.07
N TYR A 163 -0.17 22.47 -17.11
CA TYR A 163 1.24 22.22 -17.38
C TYR A 163 1.46 20.87 -18.09
N PHE A 164 0.73 19.84 -17.71
CA PHE A 164 0.80 18.51 -18.31
C PHE A 164 0.14 18.40 -19.70
N GLN A 165 -0.44 19.46 -20.24
CA GLN A 165 -0.85 19.48 -21.66
C GLN A 165 0.34 19.58 -22.60
N GLU A 166 1.44 20.20 -22.15
CA GLU A 166 2.62 20.48 -22.98
C GLU A 166 3.89 19.79 -22.46
N ASN A 167 3.87 19.27 -21.23
CA ASN A 167 5.05 18.73 -20.55
C ASN A 167 4.74 17.36 -19.94
N ASP A 168 5.73 16.52 -19.87
CA ASP A 168 5.65 15.17 -19.25
C ASP A 168 6.19 15.12 -17.80
N ARG A 169 6.85 16.19 -17.32
CA ARG A 169 7.48 16.26 -15.99
C ARG A 169 7.14 17.56 -15.29
N GLY A 170 6.41 17.48 -14.17
CA GLY A 170 5.98 18.63 -13.38
C GLY A 170 6.51 18.60 -11.94
N LYS A 171 6.65 19.78 -11.33
CA LYS A 171 7.00 19.95 -9.91
C LYS A 171 5.82 20.55 -9.15
N LEU A 172 5.48 19.93 -8.01
CA LEU A 172 4.47 20.42 -7.08
C LEU A 172 5.15 20.79 -5.76
N ILE A 173 5.27 22.10 -5.49
CA ILE A 173 5.86 22.61 -4.26
C ILE A 173 4.73 23.10 -3.36
N MET A 174 4.51 22.41 -2.25
CA MET A 174 3.49 22.75 -1.26
C MET A 174 4.07 22.60 0.15
N ALA A 175 3.80 23.57 1.03
CA ALA A 175 4.28 23.52 2.41
C ALA A 175 3.80 22.26 3.16
N CYS A 176 4.52 21.87 4.23
CA CYS A 176 4.08 20.80 5.10
C CYS A 176 2.68 21.10 5.68
N GLY A 177 1.85 20.06 5.83
CA GLY A 177 0.49 20.23 6.40
C GLY A 177 -0.55 20.84 5.48
N THR A 178 -0.22 21.23 4.24
CA THR A 178 -1.19 21.81 3.29
C THR A 178 -1.97 20.75 2.47
N GLY A 179 -1.73 19.45 2.73
CA GLY A 179 -2.43 18.35 2.09
C GLY A 179 -1.86 17.94 0.73
N LYS A 180 -0.51 17.88 0.60
CA LYS A 180 0.16 17.39 -0.62
C LYS A 180 -0.38 16.04 -1.08
N THR A 181 -0.47 15.07 -0.16
CA THR A 181 -0.93 13.70 -0.44
C THR A 181 -2.36 13.68 -0.97
N PHE A 182 -3.26 14.47 -0.37
CA PHE A 182 -4.62 14.62 -0.85
C PHE A 182 -4.69 15.33 -2.22
N THR A 183 -3.89 16.39 -2.40
CA THR A 183 -3.83 17.11 -3.69
C THR A 183 -3.32 16.19 -4.79
N SER A 184 -2.30 15.36 -4.52
CA SER A 184 -1.77 14.41 -5.49
C SER A 184 -2.79 13.34 -5.91
N LEU A 185 -3.65 12.90 -4.98
CA LEU A 185 -4.77 12.02 -5.32
C LEU A 185 -5.72 12.69 -6.35
N ARG A 186 -6.11 13.93 -6.09
CA ARG A 186 -6.99 14.66 -7.01
C ARG A 186 -6.33 14.90 -8.38
N ILE A 187 -5.02 15.16 -8.41
CA ILE A 187 -4.24 15.24 -9.66
C ILE A 187 -4.27 13.90 -10.39
N ALA A 188 -4.01 12.80 -9.69
CA ALA A 188 -4.02 11.47 -10.27
C ALA A 188 -5.39 11.12 -10.86
N GLU A 189 -6.47 11.36 -10.12
CA GLU A 189 -7.84 11.16 -10.60
C GLU A 189 -8.15 12.00 -11.84
N ASN A 190 -7.72 13.26 -11.86
CA ASN A 190 -7.94 14.15 -12.99
C ASN A 190 -7.14 13.72 -14.23
N GLU A 191 -5.85 13.43 -14.08
CA GLU A 191 -4.97 13.07 -15.20
C GLU A 191 -5.28 11.69 -15.81
N THR A 192 -5.96 10.82 -15.06
CA THR A 192 -6.33 9.47 -15.50
C THR A 192 -7.84 9.27 -15.67
N ASN A 193 -8.64 10.31 -15.44
CA ASN A 193 -10.11 10.21 -15.38
C ASN A 193 -10.59 9.13 -14.39
N GLY A 194 -9.91 9.00 -13.25
CA GLY A 194 -10.21 8.01 -12.22
C GLY A 194 -9.92 6.56 -12.61
N LYS A 195 -9.16 6.35 -13.67
CA LYS A 195 -8.74 5.05 -14.22
C LYS A 195 -7.26 5.14 -14.58
N GLY A 196 -6.61 4.01 -14.75
CA GLY A 196 -5.21 4.00 -15.19
C GLY A 196 -4.26 3.40 -14.15
N LEU A 197 -2.99 3.35 -14.53
CA LEU A 197 -1.90 2.76 -13.77
C LEU A 197 -1.01 3.87 -13.20
N ILE A 198 -0.92 3.94 -11.87
CA ILE A 198 -0.18 4.98 -11.15
C ILE A 198 0.91 4.33 -10.31
N LEU A 199 2.09 4.92 -10.28
CA LEU A 199 3.15 4.61 -9.32
C LEU A 199 3.31 5.76 -8.33
N PHE A 200 3.18 5.47 -7.04
CA PHE A 200 3.43 6.41 -5.97
C PHE A 200 4.67 5.99 -5.18
N LEU A 201 5.71 6.82 -5.24
CA LEU A 201 7.00 6.58 -4.58
C LEU A 201 7.17 7.44 -3.34
N VAL A 202 7.54 6.79 -2.24
CA VAL A 202 7.80 7.41 -0.94
C VAL A 202 9.16 6.98 -0.38
N PRO A 203 9.76 7.77 0.53
CA PRO A 203 11.06 7.43 1.10
C PRO A 203 11.02 6.36 2.20
N SER A 204 9.85 6.05 2.78
CA SER A 204 9.75 5.12 3.92
C SER A 204 8.45 4.31 3.94
N ILE A 205 8.45 3.18 4.67
CA ILE A 205 7.27 2.31 4.85
C ILE A 205 6.16 3.04 5.62
N ALA A 206 6.52 3.85 6.63
CA ALA A 206 5.53 4.64 7.38
C ALA A 206 4.76 5.60 6.46
N LEU A 207 5.46 6.33 5.58
CA LEU A 207 4.83 7.22 4.61
C LEU A 207 4.03 6.44 3.56
N LEU A 208 4.45 5.22 3.20
CA LEU A 208 3.68 4.35 2.31
C LEU A 208 2.33 4.00 2.94
N GLY A 209 2.33 3.53 4.18
CA GLY A 209 1.11 3.20 4.92
C GLY A 209 0.18 4.41 5.08
N GLN A 210 0.74 5.58 5.43
CA GLN A 210 -0.02 6.82 5.54
C GLN A 210 -0.68 7.22 4.21
N THR A 211 0.09 7.18 3.12
CA THR A 211 -0.40 7.54 1.78
C THR A 211 -1.49 6.57 1.30
N LEU A 212 -1.26 5.27 1.48
CA LEU A 212 -2.24 4.23 1.16
C LEU A 212 -3.57 4.47 1.91
N ASN A 213 -3.49 4.76 3.21
CA ASN A 213 -4.67 5.03 4.04
C ASN A 213 -5.42 6.28 3.56
N GLU A 214 -4.71 7.39 3.36
CA GLU A 214 -5.32 8.66 2.92
C GLU A 214 -5.94 8.53 1.52
N TRP A 215 -5.22 7.94 0.57
CA TRP A 215 -5.75 7.74 -0.77
C TRP A 215 -6.96 6.82 -0.80
N SER A 216 -6.89 5.69 -0.09
CA SER A 216 -8.03 4.77 -0.02
C SER A 216 -9.27 5.41 0.62
N ALA A 217 -9.07 6.25 1.66
CA ALA A 217 -10.15 6.94 2.34
C ALA A 217 -10.80 8.03 1.49
N GLN A 218 -9.99 8.76 0.69
CA GLN A 218 -10.44 9.99 0.04
C GLN A 218 -10.70 9.84 -1.46
N ALA A 219 -10.31 8.74 -2.11
CA ALA A 219 -10.51 8.52 -3.54
C ALA A 219 -11.99 8.60 -3.94
N LEU A 220 -12.28 9.30 -5.04
CA LEU A 220 -13.63 9.40 -5.62
C LEU A 220 -13.99 8.12 -6.33
N GLU A 221 -13.03 7.53 -7.02
CA GLU A 221 -13.15 6.26 -7.71
C GLU A 221 -12.45 5.14 -6.92
N LYS A 222 -12.75 3.91 -7.26
CA LYS A 222 -12.11 2.74 -6.64
C LYS A 222 -10.61 2.75 -6.85
N ILE A 223 -9.86 2.45 -5.81
CA ILE A 223 -8.42 2.17 -5.90
C ILE A 223 -8.18 0.67 -5.75
N ASN A 224 -7.34 0.13 -6.63
CA ASN A 224 -6.82 -1.22 -6.55
C ASN A 224 -5.32 -1.12 -6.16
N PRO A 225 -4.98 -1.19 -4.88
CA PRO A 225 -3.64 -0.97 -4.41
C PRO A 225 -2.75 -2.20 -4.61
N ILE A 226 -1.49 -1.96 -5.01
CA ILE A 226 -0.42 -2.96 -5.03
C ILE A 226 0.71 -2.36 -4.20
N CYS A 227 1.16 -3.05 -3.14
CA CYS A 227 2.23 -2.57 -2.29
C CYS A 227 3.55 -3.29 -2.63
N ILE A 228 4.59 -2.52 -2.97
CA ILE A 228 5.92 -3.06 -3.31
C ILE A 228 6.95 -2.44 -2.38
N CYS A 229 7.33 -3.17 -1.34
CA CYS A 229 8.42 -2.81 -0.44
C CYS A 229 8.89 -4.04 0.34
N SER A 230 10.07 -3.93 0.95
CA SER A 230 10.63 -4.89 1.90
C SER A 230 11.09 -4.18 3.15
N ASP A 231 11.17 -4.92 4.25
CA ASP A 231 11.79 -4.41 5.48
C ASP A 231 13.24 -3.98 5.18
N PRO A 232 13.71 -2.87 5.77
CA PRO A 232 15.08 -2.45 5.62
C PRO A 232 16.02 -3.54 6.17
N GLU A 233 17.05 -3.90 5.41
CA GLU A 233 18.05 -4.87 5.87
C GLU A 233 18.76 -4.34 7.12
N ILE A 234 18.69 -5.11 8.21
CA ILE A 234 19.29 -4.77 9.52
C ILE A 234 20.83 -4.75 9.46
N THR A 235 21.43 -5.15 8.34
CA THR A 235 22.89 -5.34 8.16
C THR A 235 23.65 -4.07 7.82
N LYS A 236 23.04 -2.93 7.60
CA LYS A 236 23.80 -1.68 7.41
C LYS A 236 24.13 -1.06 8.75
N LYS A 237 25.44 -1.13 9.09
CA LYS A 237 26.11 -0.51 10.23
C LYS A 237 25.42 0.78 10.67
N LYS A 238 25.17 0.87 12.00
CA LYS A 238 24.81 2.08 12.76
C LYS A 238 25.68 3.28 12.34
N ASN A 239 25.34 3.95 11.28
CA ASN A 239 25.86 5.27 10.99
C ASN A 239 24.72 6.27 11.13
N LYS A 240 24.75 6.94 12.29
CA LYS A 240 24.13 8.21 12.64
C LYS A 240 22.71 8.46 12.16
N VAL A 241 21.77 8.23 13.11
CA VAL A 241 20.75 9.19 13.56
C VAL A 241 20.34 10.23 12.51
N GLU A 242 19.25 9.93 11.87
CA GLU A 242 18.10 10.81 11.59
C GLU A 242 17.16 9.96 10.73
N ASP A 243 15.94 9.72 11.22
CA ASP A 243 14.86 8.96 10.58
C ASP A 243 15.10 7.44 10.38
N ILE A 244 15.35 6.71 11.46
CA ILE A 244 15.17 5.25 11.41
C ILE A 244 13.66 5.01 11.39
N ASP A 245 13.12 4.75 10.21
CA ASP A 245 11.78 4.19 10.05
C ASP A 245 11.76 2.82 10.76
N THR A 246 11.07 2.76 11.89
CA THR A 246 10.90 1.53 12.65
C THR A 246 9.72 0.71 12.15
N SER A 247 8.97 1.22 11.17
CA SER A 247 7.82 0.56 10.59
C SER A 247 8.26 -0.64 9.76
N SER A 248 7.58 -1.77 9.97
CA SER A 248 7.78 -3.01 9.23
C SER A 248 6.73 -3.18 8.14
N VAL A 249 7.04 -4.00 7.14
CA VAL A 249 6.07 -4.45 6.11
C VAL A 249 4.83 -5.09 6.75
N ILE A 250 4.98 -5.72 7.90
CA ILE A 250 3.86 -6.31 8.67
C ILE A 250 2.86 -5.23 9.12
N ASP A 251 3.30 -3.98 9.32
CA ASP A 251 2.46 -2.85 9.73
C ASP A 251 1.63 -2.27 8.58
N LEU A 252 1.86 -2.71 7.36
CA LEU A 252 1.01 -2.39 6.24
C LEU A 252 -0.27 -3.23 6.31
N ALA A 253 -1.39 -2.56 6.27
CA ALA A 253 -2.71 -3.20 6.33
C ALA A 253 -3.01 -4.11 5.13
N LEU A 254 -2.22 -4.02 4.05
CA LEU A 254 -2.30 -4.83 2.84
C LEU A 254 -0.98 -5.55 2.60
N PRO A 255 -1.00 -6.72 1.93
CA PRO A 255 0.21 -7.46 1.62
C PRO A 255 1.15 -6.65 0.75
N ALA A 256 2.43 -6.63 1.13
CA ALA A 256 3.49 -6.06 0.32
C ALA A 256 4.51 -7.14 -0.06
N SER A 257 5.12 -7.01 -1.23
CA SER A 257 6.10 -7.96 -1.72
C SER A 257 7.14 -7.29 -2.61
N THR A 258 8.36 -7.83 -2.59
CA THR A 258 9.41 -7.56 -3.57
C THR A 258 9.65 -8.76 -4.49
N ASN A 259 8.85 -9.81 -4.36
CA ASN A 259 8.90 -10.99 -5.22
C ASN A 259 8.05 -10.73 -6.47
N VAL A 260 8.68 -10.68 -7.66
CA VAL A 260 8.00 -10.36 -8.93
C VAL A 260 6.83 -11.32 -9.24
N PRO A 261 6.94 -12.65 -9.09
CA PRO A 261 5.80 -13.56 -9.23
C PRO A 261 4.60 -13.21 -8.34
N ASN A 262 4.83 -12.79 -7.09
CA ASN A 262 3.76 -12.37 -6.18
C ASN A 262 3.12 -11.06 -6.64
N ILE A 263 3.92 -10.12 -7.15
CA ILE A 263 3.43 -8.84 -7.71
C ILE A 263 2.56 -9.13 -8.93
N ILE A 264 3.01 -10.01 -9.82
CA ILE A 264 2.23 -10.44 -10.98
C ILE A 264 0.91 -11.09 -10.55
N HIS A 265 0.94 -11.93 -9.52
CA HIS A 265 -0.26 -12.55 -8.98
C HIS A 265 -1.25 -11.49 -8.43
N GLN A 266 -0.77 -10.52 -7.65
CA GLN A 266 -1.59 -9.41 -7.13
C GLN A 266 -2.12 -8.49 -8.23
N SER A 267 -1.43 -8.43 -9.37
CA SER A 267 -1.84 -7.62 -10.54
C SER A 267 -2.88 -8.32 -11.41
N ARG A 268 -3.15 -9.60 -11.17
CA ARG A 268 -4.21 -10.33 -11.89
C ARG A 268 -5.56 -9.72 -11.56
N ARG A 269 -6.29 -9.38 -12.61
CA ARG A 269 -7.66 -8.90 -12.48
C ARG A 269 -8.59 -9.80 -13.27
N PRO A 270 -9.75 -10.16 -12.73
CA PRO A 270 -10.80 -10.70 -13.54
C PRO A 270 -11.07 -9.74 -14.69
N LYS A 271 -11.19 -10.24 -15.92
CA LYS A 271 -11.48 -9.42 -17.13
C LYS A 271 -12.67 -8.46 -16.96
N THR A 272 -13.59 -8.79 -16.05
CA THR A 272 -14.75 -7.98 -15.68
C THR A 272 -14.39 -6.71 -14.89
N HIS A 273 -13.18 -6.59 -14.33
CA HIS A 273 -12.77 -5.47 -13.47
C HIS A 273 -11.59 -4.66 -14.04
N ALA A 274 -11.14 -4.96 -15.27
CA ALA A 274 -9.99 -4.30 -15.90
C ALA A 274 -10.13 -2.77 -16.04
N ASN A 275 -11.36 -2.24 -15.99
CA ASN A 275 -11.67 -0.81 -16.10
C ASN A 275 -12.31 -0.22 -14.82
N ASP A 276 -12.23 -0.93 -13.68
CA ASP A 276 -12.90 -0.53 -12.45
C ASP A 276 -11.91 0.21 -11.53
N GLY A 277 -11.80 1.53 -11.74
CA GLY A 277 -10.97 2.44 -10.95
C GLY A 277 -9.49 2.48 -11.33
N MET A 278 -8.69 3.11 -10.46
CA MET A 278 -7.24 3.25 -10.63
C MET A 278 -6.49 2.05 -10.06
N THR A 279 -5.45 1.59 -10.75
CA THR A 279 -4.43 0.72 -10.15
C THR A 279 -3.30 1.57 -9.63
N VAL A 280 -3.04 1.49 -8.35
CA VAL A 280 -1.98 2.29 -7.73
C VAL A 280 -0.94 1.39 -7.09
N VAL A 281 0.27 1.44 -7.64
CA VAL A 281 1.45 0.81 -7.06
C VAL A 281 2.03 1.77 -6.03
N PHE A 282 1.88 1.45 -4.75
CA PHE A 282 2.53 2.16 -3.65
C PHE A 282 3.87 1.51 -3.34
N SER A 283 4.94 2.27 -3.38
CA SER A 283 6.27 1.70 -3.19
C SER A 283 7.25 2.66 -2.52
N THR A 284 8.30 2.09 -1.95
CA THR A 284 9.47 2.87 -1.53
C THR A 284 10.45 3.00 -2.69
N TYR A 285 11.24 4.08 -2.70
CA TYR A 285 12.28 4.28 -3.73
C TYR A 285 13.28 3.14 -3.80
N GLN A 286 13.61 2.52 -2.67
CA GLN A 286 14.54 1.39 -2.60
C GLN A 286 14.09 0.18 -3.42
N SER A 287 12.78 0.05 -3.65
CA SER A 287 12.21 -1.06 -4.42
C SER A 287 12.06 -0.79 -5.92
N ILE A 288 12.61 0.33 -6.43
CA ILE A 288 12.40 0.76 -7.83
C ILE A 288 12.91 -0.26 -8.86
N GLU A 289 13.96 -1.03 -8.54
CA GLU A 289 14.46 -2.09 -9.42
C GLU A 289 13.47 -3.23 -9.58
N VAL A 290 12.79 -3.59 -8.48
CA VAL A 290 11.76 -4.62 -8.50
C VAL A 290 10.57 -4.16 -9.33
N ILE A 291 10.20 -2.87 -9.22
CA ILE A 291 9.12 -2.28 -10.02
C ILE A 291 9.46 -2.33 -11.51
N SER A 292 10.68 -1.93 -11.88
CA SER A 292 11.14 -1.97 -13.28
C SER A 292 11.09 -3.40 -13.86
N LYS A 293 11.53 -4.40 -13.08
CA LYS A 293 11.42 -5.81 -13.49
C LYS A 293 9.97 -6.26 -13.62
N ALA A 294 9.14 -5.96 -12.61
CA ALA A 294 7.73 -6.31 -12.63
C ALA A 294 6.98 -5.64 -13.79
N GLN A 295 7.28 -4.38 -14.11
CA GLN A 295 6.68 -3.69 -15.25
C GLN A 295 7.00 -4.41 -16.57
N LYS A 296 8.26 -4.83 -16.80
CA LYS A 296 8.67 -5.55 -17.99
C LYS A 296 7.98 -6.90 -18.13
N GLU A 297 7.96 -7.69 -17.07
CA GLU A 297 7.32 -9.01 -17.08
C GLU A 297 5.77 -8.90 -17.19
N LEU A 298 5.16 -7.93 -16.51
CA LEU A 298 3.71 -7.67 -16.60
C LEU A 298 3.31 -7.20 -17.99
N ALA A 299 4.11 -6.39 -18.66
CA ALA A 299 3.82 -5.88 -20.00
C ALA A 299 3.70 -7.01 -21.06
N GLU A 300 4.39 -8.13 -20.85
CA GLU A 300 4.29 -9.31 -21.72
C GLU A 300 2.94 -10.05 -21.54
N ILE A 301 2.35 -9.96 -20.34
CA ILE A 301 1.11 -10.65 -19.97
C ILE A 301 -0.09 -9.71 -20.10
N TYR A 302 0.08 -8.48 -19.67
CA TYR A 302 -0.94 -7.43 -19.59
C TYR A 302 -0.40 -6.14 -20.20
N PRO A 303 -0.71 -5.82 -21.46
CA PRO A 303 -0.18 -4.64 -22.15
C PRO A 303 -0.43 -3.30 -21.44
N GLU A 304 -1.49 -3.22 -20.63
CA GLU A 304 -1.82 -2.04 -19.82
C GLU A 304 -0.78 -1.72 -18.74
N PHE A 305 0.08 -2.68 -18.36
CA PHE A 305 1.20 -2.45 -17.44
C PHE A 305 2.50 -2.03 -18.13
N SER A 306 2.49 -1.87 -19.46
CA SER A 306 3.70 -1.48 -20.23
C SER A 306 4.24 -0.10 -19.85
N GLU A 307 3.38 0.81 -19.39
CA GLU A 307 3.73 2.18 -19.06
C GLU A 307 2.81 2.72 -17.96
N PHE A 308 3.37 3.40 -16.95
CA PHE A 308 2.58 4.12 -15.97
C PHE A 308 1.96 5.37 -16.60
N ASP A 309 0.68 5.64 -16.34
CA ASP A 309 0.05 6.89 -16.75
C ASP A 309 0.65 8.08 -15.99
N LEU A 310 0.93 7.88 -14.70
CA LEU A 310 1.55 8.88 -13.83
C LEU A 310 2.44 8.24 -12.79
N ILE A 311 3.68 8.75 -12.65
CA ILE A 311 4.53 8.49 -11.49
C ILE A 311 4.50 9.71 -10.59
N ILE A 312 4.22 9.51 -9.30
CA ILE A 312 4.26 10.53 -8.26
C ILE A 312 5.44 10.25 -7.34
N CYS A 313 6.33 11.22 -7.23
CA CYS A 313 7.53 11.16 -6.40
C CYS A 313 7.33 12.06 -5.19
N ASP A 314 7.06 11.49 -4.01
CA ASP A 314 6.98 12.26 -2.77
C ASP A 314 8.37 12.51 -2.18
N GLU A 315 8.54 13.63 -1.46
CA GLU A 315 9.84 14.12 -0.95
C GLU A 315 10.92 14.15 -2.05
N ALA A 316 10.53 14.63 -3.24
CA ALA A 316 11.35 14.60 -4.45
C ALA A 316 12.68 15.35 -4.36
N HIS A 317 12.90 16.18 -3.33
CA HIS A 317 14.21 16.76 -3.05
C HIS A 317 15.29 15.70 -2.79
N ARG A 318 14.90 14.46 -2.46
CA ARG A 318 15.81 13.31 -2.31
C ARG A 318 16.21 12.69 -3.66
N THR A 319 15.47 12.95 -4.75
CA THR A 319 15.78 12.42 -6.09
C THR A 319 16.81 13.25 -6.84
N THR A 320 17.24 14.41 -6.30
CA THR A 320 18.24 15.28 -6.93
C THR A 320 19.64 14.81 -6.55
N GLY A 321 20.32 14.09 -7.43
CA GLY A 321 21.62 13.44 -7.25
C GLY A 321 22.83 14.37 -7.09
N ALA A 322 22.75 15.45 -6.31
CA ALA A 322 23.82 16.42 -6.15
C ALA A 322 24.91 16.06 -5.12
N LYS A 323 24.86 14.86 -4.51
CA LYS A 323 25.97 14.31 -3.70
C LYS A 323 26.21 12.86 -4.09
N LEU A 324 27.44 12.61 -4.50
CA LEU A 324 27.95 11.33 -4.95
C LEU A 324 27.94 10.26 -3.83
N VAL A 325 27.40 9.07 -4.21
CA VAL A 325 27.83 7.74 -3.80
C VAL A 325 27.30 7.22 -2.45
N SER A 326 26.08 6.71 -2.52
CA SER A 326 25.72 5.42 -1.90
C SER A 326 24.75 4.69 -2.83
N GLU A 327 24.69 3.35 -2.79
CA GLU A 327 23.72 2.57 -3.58
C GLU A 327 22.27 3.00 -3.33
N ASP A 328 21.96 3.51 -2.12
CA ASP A 328 20.64 4.02 -1.75
C ASP A 328 20.31 5.33 -2.51
N GLU A 329 21.28 6.22 -2.73
CA GLU A 329 21.08 7.45 -3.51
C GLU A 329 20.87 7.16 -4.99
N SER A 330 21.47 6.09 -5.52
CA SER A 330 21.24 5.66 -6.90
C SER A 330 19.81 5.23 -7.17
N SER A 331 19.13 4.63 -6.19
CA SER A 331 17.73 4.21 -6.32
C SER A 331 16.77 5.39 -6.47
N PHE A 332 17.06 6.53 -5.82
CA PHE A 332 16.25 7.74 -5.94
C PHE A 332 16.35 8.42 -7.31
N THR A 333 17.46 8.28 -8.01
CA THR A 333 17.67 8.93 -9.32
C THR A 333 17.13 8.10 -10.49
N LYS A 334 17.02 6.78 -10.35
CA LYS A 334 16.52 5.88 -11.41
C LYS A 334 15.10 6.19 -11.89
N VAL A 335 14.29 6.87 -11.08
CA VAL A 335 12.94 7.29 -11.47
C VAL A 335 12.93 8.28 -12.64
N HIS A 336 14.05 8.97 -12.89
CA HIS A 336 14.14 9.93 -13.98
C HIS A 336 14.36 9.27 -15.34
N ASP A 337 14.85 8.05 -15.36
CA ASP A 337 15.19 7.31 -16.59
C ASP A 337 13.95 6.59 -17.14
N ASN A 338 13.54 6.97 -18.36
CA ASN A 338 12.38 6.39 -19.05
C ASN A 338 12.66 5.00 -19.62
N ASP A 339 13.94 4.65 -19.87
CA ASP A 339 14.32 3.31 -20.30
C ASP A 339 14.37 2.34 -19.12
N PHE A 340 14.60 2.86 -17.92
CA PHE A 340 14.58 2.08 -16.69
C PHE A 340 13.15 1.81 -16.21
N ILE A 341 12.28 2.84 -16.16
CA ILE A 341 10.87 2.74 -15.76
C ILE A 341 10.00 3.64 -16.64
N LYS A 342 9.08 3.06 -17.39
CA LYS A 342 8.28 3.77 -18.38
C LYS A 342 7.09 4.47 -17.76
N ALA A 343 6.91 5.75 -18.10
CA ALA A 343 5.75 6.53 -17.68
C ALA A 343 5.46 7.69 -18.64
N LYS A 344 4.17 7.97 -18.85
CA LYS A 344 3.69 9.11 -19.64
C LYS A 344 3.98 10.44 -18.95
N LYS A 345 3.74 10.50 -17.64
CA LYS A 345 3.89 11.72 -16.83
C LYS A 345 4.59 11.45 -15.51
N ARG A 346 5.33 12.44 -15.00
CA ARG A 346 5.97 12.40 -13.67
C ARG A 346 5.69 13.67 -12.89
N LEU A 347 5.21 13.51 -11.66
CA LEU A 347 4.95 14.60 -10.72
C LEU A 347 5.93 14.50 -9.54
N TYR A 348 6.78 15.49 -9.40
CA TYR A 348 7.74 15.59 -8.30
C TYR A 348 7.21 16.50 -7.21
N MET A 349 6.92 15.95 -6.03
CA MET A 349 6.35 16.69 -4.91
C MET A 349 7.36 16.91 -3.81
N THR A 350 7.40 18.12 -3.26
CA THR A 350 8.21 18.43 -2.08
C THR A 350 7.68 19.63 -1.31
N ALA A 351 7.94 19.67 -0.01
CA ALA A 351 7.73 20.86 0.80
C ALA A 351 8.97 21.78 0.84
N THR A 352 10.15 21.20 0.63
CA THR A 352 11.45 21.86 0.77
C THR A 352 12.24 21.74 -0.53
N PRO A 353 12.01 22.64 -1.51
CA PRO A 353 12.78 22.61 -2.74
C PRO A 353 14.25 22.92 -2.41
N ARG A 354 15.17 22.09 -2.94
CA ARG A 354 16.60 22.42 -2.87
C ARG A 354 16.89 23.54 -3.86
N LEU A 355 17.40 24.66 -3.36
CA LEU A 355 17.92 25.75 -4.17
C LEU A 355 19.42 25.55 -4.32
N TYR A 356 19.87 25.24 -5.53
CA TYR A 356 21.28 25.13 -5.86
C TYR A 356 21.80 26.47 -6.34
N ASP A 357 23.01 26.84 -5.93
CA ASP A 357 23.71 27.97 -6.49
C ASP A 357 24.13 27.75 -7.96
N GLN A 358 24.59 28.79 -8.63
CA GLN A 358 24.91 28.70 -10.06
C GLN A 358 26.08 27.76 -10.36
N GLU A 359 27.04 27.59 -9.44
CA GLU A 359 28.16 26.66 -9.59
C GLU A 359 27.71 25.20 -9.55
N THR A 360 26.78 24.88 -8.65
CA THR A 360 26.22 23.51 -8.54
C THR A 360 25.34 23.18 -9.74
N LYS A 361 24.61 24.17 -10.30
CA LYS A 361 23.81 23.99 -11.52
C LYS A 361 24.71 23.72 -12.76
N SER A 362 25.85 24.42 -12.86
CA SER A 362 26.77 24.21 -13.98
C SER A 362 27.46 22.84 -13.94
N LYS A 363 27.77 22.32 -12.73
CA LYS A 363 28.32 20.98 -12.55
C LYS A 363 27.31 19.87 -12.84
N ALA A 364 26.04 20.09 -12.54
CA ALA A 364 24.97 19.14 -12.87
C ALA A 364 24.71 19.09 -14.38
N ALA A 365 24.72 20.25 -15.07
CA ALA A 365 24.56 20.32 -16.52
C ALA A 365 25.76 19.76 -17.32
N GLN A 366 26.93 19.59 -16.70
CA GLN A 366 28.09 18.95 -17.30
C GLN A 366 28.12 17.42 -17.08
N ALA A 367 27.27 16.91 -16.21
CA ALA A 367 27.16 15.47 -15.87
C ALA A 367 25.98 14.77 -16.57
N GLU A 368 25.11 15.51 -17.26
CA GLU A 368 24.10 15.03 -18.19
C GLU A 368 24.69 14.98 -19.63
#